data_ab8e3a0744adde47a30c77456b902d9d
#
_entry.id   ab8e3a0744adde47a30c77456b902d9d
#
_cell.length_a   1.000
_cell.length_b   1.000
_cell.length_c   1.000
_cell.angle_alpha   90.00
_cell.angle_beta   90.00
_cell.angle_gamma   90.00
#
_symmetry.space_group_name_H-M   'P 1'
#
loop_
_entity.id
_entity.type
_entity.pdbx_description
1 polymer ?
#
loop_
_entity_poly.entity_id
_entity_poly.type
_entity_poly.pdbx_seq_one_letter_code
_entity_poly.pdbx_strand_id
1 'polypeptide(L)'
;MKNPREPKAPKAPKTPVLFAQRVERLKVTWRRFEAWARAFAKRVLPRPHDDEKTKLFKTIAWSLIGMAFLVVFLSVSVFFLALRGEEETMVPQVVGKDLATALIELQEKELAPYVQVKFSEDPRDKGNIVGQDPQGGILAKAGRRVTLWVSRGAIIDNVENFVGQNINDVQLRLKTLFSSQSAPLLSLTPNPVYTFSSSPEGTVLEQKPVAGTPLAGPTELVVVISKGPKGQTVKVGKYDGRSWPESLAALIGENKPFVIKMRKAEAGERPGMIVGQAPAAGGDMPRGTPVTLTLTQPVPPTDGRIFQLLQTTLPEYPILVDVKVELRKASGDTTVLFQLKHPGGPLTVPFLADPGDVVAVSVLDKDIYTQKVGD
;
A
#
# COMPACT_ATOMS: atom_id res chain seq x y z
N MET A 1 56.47 -51.10 -50.56
CA MET A 1 57.66 -50.66 -49.87
C MET A 1 57.89 -49.18 -50.12
N LYS A 2 57.55 -48.29 -49.23
CA LYS A 2 57.91 -46.86 -49.31
C LYS A 2 58.62 -46.49 -47.98
N ASN A 3 59.83 -46.02 -48.17
CA ASN A 3 60.75 -45.60 -47.10
C ASN A 3 60.18 -44.39 -46.30
N PRO A 4 60.43 -44.35 -45.00
CA PRO A 4 60.02 -43.20 -44.18
C PRO A 4 61.02 -42.06 -44.31
N ARG A 5 60.52 -40.82 -44.37
CA ARG A 5 61.32 -39.57 -44.42
C ARG A 5 61.80 -39.20 -43.03
N GLU A 6 63.11 -38.95 -42.92
CA GLU A 6 63.76 -38.39 -41.75
C GLU A 6 63.27 -36.99 -41.38
N PRO A 7 63.17 -36.61 -40.11
CA PRO A 7 62.78 -35.29 -39.69
C PRO A 7 63.95 -34.28 -39.78
N LYS A 8 63.67 -33.15 -40.43
CA LYS A 8 64.61 -31.99 -40.51
C LYS A 8 64.84 -31.34 -39.13
N ALA A 9 66.10 -31.14 -38.81
CA ALA A 9 66.55 -30.40 -37.63
C ALA A 9 66.11 -28.94 -37.58
N PRO A 10 65.82 -28.36 -36.42
CA PRO A 10 65.37 -26.98 -36.27
C PRO A 10 66.50 -25.99 -36.56
N LYS A 11 66.23 -24.95 -37.34
CA LYS A 11 67.15 -23.83 -37.61
C LYS A 11 67.31 -22.98 -36.35
N ALA A 12 68.57 -22.72 -35.95
CA ALA A 12 68.93 -21.81 -34.89
C ALA A 12 68.41 -20.37 -35.10
N PRO A 13 67.98 -19.65 -34.05
CA PRO A 13 67.49 -18.28 -34.17
C PRO A 13 68.60 -17.31 -34.50
N LYS A 14 68.41 -16.51 -35.57
CA LYS A 14 69.32 -15.42 -35.91
C LYS A 14 69.17 -14.31 -34.86
N THR A 15 70.17 -14.10 -34.03
CA THR A 15 70.25 -12.97 -33.11
C THR A 15 70.26 -11.66 -33.90
N PRO A 16 69.40 -10.66 -33.53
CA PRO A 16 69.38 -9.41 -34.27
C PRO A 16 70.54 -8.51 -33.85
N VAL A 17 71.50 -8.41 -34.72
CA VAL A 17 72.67 -7.50 -34.64
C VAL A 17 72.25 -6.01 -34.46
N LEU A 18 71.00 -5.69 -34.84
CA LEU A 18 70.41 -4.37 -34.69
C LEU A 18 70.13 -3.92 -33.21
N PHE A 19 69.96 -4.86 -32.31
CA PHE A 19 69.71 -4.52 -30.89
C PHE A 19 70.98 -4.13 -30.17
N ALA A 20 72.09 -4.81 -30.44
CA ALA A 20 73.42 -4.49 -29.86
C ALA A 20 73.90 -3.10 -30.30
N GLN A 21 73.72 -2.73 -31.58
CA GLN A 21 74.09 -1.40 -32.09
C GLN A 21 73.25 -0.26 -31.50
N ARG A 22 71.97 -0.49 -31.17
CA ARG A 22 71.08 0.50 -30.51
C ARG A 22 71.52 0.74 -29.04
N VAL A 23 71.89 -0.33 -28.34
CA VAL A 23 72.34 -0.23 -26.93
C VAL A 23 73.66 0.53 -26.85
N GLU A 24 74.60 0.31 -27.79
CA GLU A 24 75.86 1.06 -27.81
C GLU A 24 75.67 2.55 -28.13
N ARG A 25 74.79 2.90 -29.04
CA ARG A 25 74.43 4.31 -29.32
C ARG A 25 73.79 4.98 -28.09
N LEU A 26 72.96 4.28 -27.35
CA LEU A 26 72.36 4.77 -26.13
C LEU A 26 73.42 5.01 -25.01
N LYS A 27 74.41 4.16 -24.89
CA LYS A 27 75.53 4.33 -23.94
C LYS A 27 76.42 5.52 -24.25
N VAL A 28 76.68 5.81 -25.54
CA VAL A 28 77.43 6.98 -25.98
C VAL A 28 76.69 8.29 -25.75
N THR A 29 75.35 8.28 -26.03
CA THR A 29 74.51 9.44 -25.77
C THR A 29 74.33 9.69 -24.27
N TRP A 30 74.23 8.64 -23.45
CA TRP A 30 74.16 8.74 -22.00
C TRP A 30 75.45 9.28 -21.40
N ARG A 31 76.63 8.85 -21.83
CA ARG A 31 77.92 9.41 -21.36
C ARG A 31 78.05 10.90 -21.75
N ARG A 32 77.67 11.32 -22.91
CA ARG A 32 77.60 12.72 -23.29
C ARG A 32 76.65 13.53 -22.46
N PHE A 33 75.48 12.97 -22.16
CA PHE A 33 74.52 13.60 -21.28
C PHE A 33 75.03 13.69 -19.85
N GLU A 34 75.68 12.67 -19.31
CA GLU A 34 76.31 12.73 -17.97
C GLU A 34 77.43 13.74 -17.88
N ALA A 35 78.32 13.85 -18.93
CA ALA A 35 79.34 14.84 -18.98
C ALA A 35 78.75 16.28 -19.05
N TRP A 36 77.73 16.49 -19.86
CA TRP A 36 77.02 17.75 -19.93
C TRP A 36 76.30 18.07 -18.60
N ALA A 37 75.62 17.11 -18.02
CA ALA A 37 74.91 17.26 -16.75
C ALA A 37 75.86 17.63 -15.60
N ARG A 38 77.06 16.96 -15.55
CA ARG A 38 78.07 17.28 -14.58
C ARG A 38 78.68 18.69 -14.78
N ALA A 39 78.89 19.09 -16.06
CA ALA A 39 79.37 20.41 -16.36
C ALA A 39 78.32 21.49 -16.03
N PHE A 40 77.04 21.22 -16.35
CA PHE A 40 75.90 22.05 -16.00
C PHE A 40 75.69 22.17 -14.49
N ALA A 41 75.74 21.05 -13.77
CA ALA A 41 75.64 20.99 -12.31
C ALA A 41 76.76 21.79 -11.66
N LYS A 42 78.03 21.68 -12.20
CA LYS A 42 79.15 22.44 -11.73
C LYS A 42 78.99 23.98 -11.91
N ARG A 43 78.17 24.43 -12.85
CA ARG A 43 77.96 25.86 -13.16
C ARG A 43 76.80 26.47 -12.41
N VAL A 44 75.78 25.66 -12.11
CA VAL A 44 74.49 26.11 -11.60
C VAL A 44 74.27 25.78 -10.13
N LEU A 45 74.91 24.70 -9.58
CA LEU A 45 74.77 24.36 -8.17
C LEU A 45 75.57 25.32 -7.26
N PRO A 46 75.01 25.65 -6.08
CA PRO A 46 75.72 26.49 -5.11
C PRO A 46 76.98 25.78 -4.61
N ARG A 47 78.12 26.49 -4.57
CA ARG A 47 79.43 25.97 -4.09
C ARG A 47 79.84 26.65 -2.80
N PRO A 48 80.71 25.95 -1.95
CA PRO A 48 81.18 26.55 -0.73
C PRO A 48 81.96 27.86 -0.90
N HIS A 49 82.52 28.10 -2.10
CA HIS A 49 83.44 29.24 -2.45
C HIS A 49 82.69 30.36 -3.21
N ASP A 50 81.36 30.25 -3.44
CA ASP A 50 80.57 31.31 -4.07
C ASP A 50 80.42 32.48 -3.04
N ASP A 51 80.41 33.73 -3.57
CA ASP A 51 80.11 34.91 -2.77
C ASP A 51 78.71 34.76 -2.11
N GLU A 52 78.52 35.28 -0.88
CA GLU A 52 77.28 35.07 -0.10
C GLU A 52 76.01 35.40 -0.86
N LYS A 53 76.00 36.49 -1.62
CA LYS A 53 74.87 36.93 -2.44
C LYS A 53 74.56 35.95 -3.58
N THR A 54 75.59 35.44 -4.25
CA THR A 54 75.47 34.45 -5.33
C THR A 54 75.01 33.11 -4.83
N LYS A 55 75.46 32.68 -3.66
CA LYS A 55 75.08 31.45 -2.98
C LYS A 55 73.61 31.52 -2.60
N LEU A 56 73.14 32.62 -2.00
CA LEU A 56 71.76 32.84 -1.62
C LEU A 56 70.83 32.86 -2.85
N PHE A 57 71.25 33.51 -3.92
CA PHE A 57 70.46 33.55 -5.17
C PHE A 57 70.33 32.18 -5.81
N LYS A 58 71.42 31.39 -5.88
CA LYS A 58 71.41 30.02 -6.41
C LYS A 58 70.54 29.07 -5.55
N THR A 59 70.63 29.19 -4.22
CA THR A 59 69.77 28.34 -3.34
C THR A 59 68.30 28.65 -3.48
N ILE A 60 67.91 29.94 -3.56
CA ILE A 60 66.54 30.33 -3.78
C ILE A 60 66.05 29.87 -5.17
N ALA A 61 66.89 30.06 -6.21
CA ALA A 61 66.53 29.62 -7.56
C ALA A 61 66.30 28.09 -7.65
N TRP A 62 67.17 27.32 -7.03
CA TRP A 62 67.01 25.85 -6.97
C TRP A 62 65.84 25.41 -6.12
N SER A 63 65.56 26.11 -5.04
CA SER A 63 64.40 25.86 -4.21
C SER A 63 63.09 26.14 -5.01
N LEU A 64 63.03 27.21 -5.78
CA LEU A 64 61.90 27.53 -6.65
C LEU A 64 61.72 26.52 -7.79
N ILE A 65 62.82 26.07 -8.41
CA ILE A 65 62.81 25.01 -9.45
C ILE A 65 62.32 23.67 -8.85
N GLY A 66 62.85 23.30 -7.68
CA GLY A 66 62.44 22.12 -6.97
C GLY A 66 60.96 22.12 -6.60
N MET A 67 60.47 23.28 -6.13
CA MET A 67 59.03 23.50 -5.82
C MET A 67 58.16 23.41 -7.07
N ALA A 68 58.61 24.05 -8.18
CA ALA A 68 57.87 23.97 -9.45
C ALA A 68 57.81 22.52 -9.97
N PHE A 69 58.93 21.78 -9.86
CA PHE A 69 58.97 20.39 -10.26
C PHE A 69 58.05 19.52 -9.39
N LEU A 70 58.04 19.79 -8.09
CA LEU A 70 57.13 19.07 -7.14
C LEU A 70 55.64 19.34 -7.51
N VAL A 71 55.30 20.60 -7.82
CA VAL A 71 53.92 20.96 -8.24
C VAL A 71 53.54 20.24 -9.53
N VAL A 72 54.44 20.26 -10.53
CA VAL A 72 54.22 19.58 -11.81
C VAL A 72 54.08 18.06 -11.59
N PHE A 73 54.93 17.46 -10.77
CA PHE A 73 54.89 16.05 -10.47
C PHE A 73 53.57 15.67 -9.76
N LEU A 74 53.16 16.46 -8.76
CA LEU A 74 51.88 16.25 -8.08
C LEU A 74 50.69 16.41 -9.06
N SER A 75 50.72 17.43 -9.91
CA SER A 75 49.69 17.66 -10.92
C SER A 75 49.58 16.52 -11.92
N VAL A 76 50.71 16.01 -12.41
CA VAL A 76 50.78 14.86 -13.32
C VAL A 76 50.32 13.59 -12.61
N SER A 77 50.69 13.38 -11.35
CA SER A 77 50.26 12.23 -10.55
C SER A 77 48.75 12.25 -10.32
N VAL A 78 48.18 13.39 -9.93
CA VAL A 78 46.71 13.57 -9.77
C VAL A 78 46.00 13.39 -11.11
N PHE A 79 46.55 13.91 -12.20
CA PHE A 79 46.01 13.72 -13.54
C PHE A 79 45.94 12.24 -13.94
N PHE A 80 47.03 11.47 -13.71
CA PHE A 80 47.04 10.02 -13.98
C PHE A 80 46.12 9.22 -13.05
N LEU A 81 45.98 9.63 -11.77
CA LEU A 81 44.97 9.06 -10.89
C LEU A 81 43.54 9.35 -11.36
N ALA A 82 43.29 10.57 -11.81
CA ALA A 82 41.98 10.97 -12.35
C ALA A 82 41.64 10.29 -13.68
N LEU A 83 42.67 9.97 -14.49
CA LEU A 83 42.51 9.23 -15.75
C LEU A 83 42.34 7.71 -15.57
N ARG A 84 42.53 7.18 -14.36
CA ARG A 84 42.11 5.80 -14.04
C ARG A 84 40.59 5.78 -14.01
N GLY A 85 39.98 5.80 -15.20
CA GLY A 85 38.53 5.53 -15.35
C GLY A 85 38.22 4.18 -14.74
N GLU A 86 37.12 4.12 -14.00
CA GLU A 86 36.54 2.82 -13.57
C GLU A 86 36.32 1.96 -14.82
N GLU A 87 36.69 0.70 -14.74
CA GLU A 87 36.53 -0.23 -15.86
C GLU A 87 35.05 -0.32 -16.23
N GLU A 88 34.76 -0.21 -17.52
CA GLU A 88 33.40 -0.39 -18.03
C GLU A 88 33.11 -1.88 -18.17
N THR A 89 32.01 -2.31 -17.60
CA THR A 89 31.53 -3.68 -17.65
C THR A 89 30.15 -3.75 -18.26
N MET A 90 29.80 -4.86 -18.89
CA MET A 90 28.49 -5.08 -19.46
C MET A 90 27.54 -5.60 -18.37
N VAL A 91 26.39 -4.96 -18.19
CA VAL A 91 25.36 -5.42 -17.27
C VAL A 91 24.80 -6.76 -17.76
N PRO A 92 24.85 -7.83 -16.95
CA PRO A 92 24.32 -9.13 -17.36
C PRO A 92 22.77 -9.09 -17.39
N GLN A 93 22.20 -9.90 -18.27
CA GLN A 93 20.75 -10.11 -18.32
C GLN A 93 20.36 -11.13 -17.26
N VAL A 94 19.74 -10.65 -16.16
CA VAL A 94 19.37 -11.50 -15.03
C VAL A 94 17.86 -11.66 -14.85
N VAL A 95 17.04 -10.99 -15.65
CA VAL A 95 15.59 -11.16 -15.63
C VAL A 95 15.22 -12.60 -15.99
N GLY A 96 14.35 -13.22 -15.19
CA GLY A 96 13.95 -14.63 -15.30
C GLY A 96 14.83 -15.60 -14.50
N LYS A 97 16.01 -15.17 -14.00
CA LYS A 97 16.89 -16.00 -13.17
C LYS A 97 16.51 -15.91 -11.69
N ASP A 98 16.90 -16.90 -10.91
CA ASP A 98 16.79 -16.84 -9.46
C ASP A 98 17.75 -15.77 -8.86
N LEU A 99 17.38 -15.26 -7.68
CA LEU A 99 18.13 -14.20 -7.03
C LEU A 99 19.60 -14.58 -6.76
N ALA A 100 19.87 -15.82 -6.36
CA ALA A 100 21.23 -16.23 -5.99
C ALA A 100 22.15 -16.22 -7.21
N THR A 101 21.69 -16.79 -8.33
CA THR A 101 22.41 -16.76 -9.63
C THR A 101 22.64 -15.33 -10.10
N ALA A 102 21.61 -14.48 -10.02
CA ALA A 102 21.71 -13.08 -10.43
C ALA A 102 22.75 -12.28 -9.62
N LEU A 103 22.81 -12.51 -8.30
CA LEU A 103 23.78 -11.86 -7.44
C LEU A 103 25.21 -12.26 -7.77
N ILE A 104 25.46 -13.54 -8.07
CA ILE A 104 26.76 -14.05 -8.46
C ILE A 104 27.21 -13.40 -9.79
N GLU A 105 26.35 -13.39 -10.80
CA GLU A 105 26.67 -12.79 -12.09
C GLU A 105 26.97 -11.28 -12.01
N LEU A 106 26.23 -10.55 -11.17
CA LEU A 106 26.50 -9.13 -10.94
C LEU A 106 27.81 -8.90 -10.18
N GLN A 107 28.12 -9.76 -9.21
CA GLN A 107 29.36 -9.68 -8.46
C GLN A 107 30.59 -9.99 -9.33
N GLU A 108 30.51 -10.96 -10.25
CA GLU A 108 31.55 -11.25 -11.23
C GLU A 108 31.84 -10.07 -12.17
N LYS A 109 30.86 -9.20 -12.36
CA LYS A 109 30.96 -7.97 -13.16
C LYS A 109 31.25 -6.72 -12.33
N GLU A 110 31.57 -6.89 -11.05
CA GLU A 110 31.83 -5.80 -10.10
C GLU A 110 30.68 -4.78 -10.02
N LEU A 111 29.45 -5.21 -10.25
CA LEU A 111 28.23 -4.38 -10.16
C LEU A 111 27.60 -4.52 -8.78
N ALA A 112 27.05 -3.41 -8.26
CA ALA A 112 26.44 -3.37 -6.94
C ALA A 112 24.92 -3.69 -7.02
N PRO A 113 24.47 -4.89 -6.60
CA PRO A 113 23.06 -5.23 -6.63
C PRO A 113 22.27 -4.46 -5.56
N TYR A 114 21.09 -3.96 -5.93
CA TYR A 114 20.11 -3.39 -5.03
C TYR A 114 18.78 -4.10 -5.20
N VAL A 115 18.41 -4.93 -4.23
CA VAL A 115 17.24 -5.80 -4.31
C VAL A 115 16.01 -5.10 -3.77
N GLN A 116 14.96 -5.05 -4.59
CA GLN A 116 13.62 -4.66 -4.22
C GLN A 116 12.65 -5.82 -4.40
N VAL A 117 11.68 -5.94 -3.53
CA VAL A 117 10.71 -7.04 -3.58
C VAL A 117 9.41 -6.53 -4.21
N LYS A 118 8.89 -7.27 -5.19
CA LYS A 118 7.64 -6.98 -5.89
C LYS A 118 6.80 -8.25 -5.99
N PHE A 119 5.49 -8.13 -5.98
CA PHE A 119 4.62 -9.24 -6.35
C PHE A 119 4.58 -9.38 -7.87
N SER A 120 4.53 -10.60 -8.37
CA SER A 120 4.32 -10.92 -9.79
C SER A 120 2.93 -11.49 -10.01
N GLU A 121 2.48 -11.52 -11.24
CA GLU A 121 1.19 -12.12 -11.61
C GLU A 121 1.27 -13.66 -11.66
N ASP A 122 2.47 -14.23 -11.91
CA ASP A 122 2.69 -15.67 -11.97
C ASP A 122 3.30 -16.21 -10.66
N PRO A 123 2.64 -17.17 -9.99
CA PRO A 123 3.17 -17.83 -8.80
C PRO A 123 4.55 -18.49 -8.99
N ARG A 124 4.85 -18.92 -10.22
CA ARG A 124 6.12 -19.59 -10.58
C ARG A 124 7.31 -18.65 -10.55
N ASP A 125 7.07 -17.35 -10.61
CA ASP A 125 8.15 -16.35 -10.55
C ASP A 125 8.72 -16.14 -9.15
N LYS A 126 8.17 -16.79 -8.12
CA LYS A 126 8.61 -16.62 -6.74
C LYS A 126 10.10 -16.89 -6.58
N GLY A 127 10.83 -15.86 -6.14
CA GLY A 127 12.28 -15.90 -5.97
C GLY A 127 13.07 -15.50 -7.21
N ASN A 128 12.42 -15.35 -8.37
CA ASN A 128 13.05 -14.94 -9.62
C ASN A 128 13.05 -13.43 -9.79
N ILE A 129 14.00 -12.95 -10.58
CA ILE A 129 14.08 -11.54 -10.99
C ILE A 129 13.03 -11.27 -12.06
N VAL A 130 12.08 -10.38 -11.78
CA VAL A 130 11.02 -9.97 -12.72
C VAL A 130 11.33 -8.64 -13.42
N GLY A 131 12.42 -7.99 -13.05
CA GLY A 131 12.88 -6.78 -13.71
C GLY A 131 14.25 -6.33 -13.20
N GLN A 132 14.98 -5.59 -14.03
CA GLN A 132 16.26 -4.99 -13.67
C GLN A 132 16.42 -3.60 -14.27
N ASP A 133 17.18 -2.74 -13.59
CA ASP A 133 17.61 -1.43 -14.07
C ASP A 133 19.04 -1.12 -13.60
N PRO A 134 20.00 -0.88 -14.51
CA PRO A 134 19.91 -0.86 -15.99
C PRO A 134 19.59 -2.22 -16.61
N GLN A 135 19.04 -2.17 -17.84
CA GLN A 135 18.77 -3.38 -18.62
C GLN A 135 20.05 -4.15 -18.94
N GLY A 136 19.93 -5.46 -19.15
CA GLY A 136 21.04 -6.28 -19.60
C GLY A 136 21.58 -5.82 -20.96
N GLY A 137 22.91 -5.95 -21.13
CA GLY A 137 23.61 -5.53 -22.36
C GLY A 137 24.06 -4.06 -22.39
N ILE A 138 23.69 -3.24 -21.40
CA ILE A 138 24.15 -1.85 -21.29
C ILE A 138 25.55 -1.82 -20.66
N LEU A 139 26.44 -0.96 -21.18
CA LEU A 139 27.74 -0.70 -20.56
C LEU A 139 27.55 0.19 -19.31
N ALA A 140 28.13 -0.22 -18.22
CA ALA A 140 28.10 0.50 -16.95
C ALA A 140 29.49 0.48 -16.32
N LYS A 141 29.80 1.48 -15.52
CA LYS A 141 31.04 1.54 -14.75
C LYS A 141 31.02 0.49 -13.63
N ALA A 142 32.16 -0.09 -13.31
CA ALA A 142 32.34 -0.92 -12.13
C ALA A 142 31.79 -0.19 -10.88
N GLY A 143 31.17 -0.92 -9.95
CA GLY A 143 30.49 -0.35 -8.78
C GLY A 143 29.10 0.27 -9.07
N ARG A 144 28.65 0.36 -10.33
CA ARG A 144 27.31 0.87 -10.68
C ARG A 144 26.24 0.03 -9.99
N ARG A 145 25.27 0.72 -9.38
CA ARG A 145 24.11 0.08 -8.78
C ARG A 145 23.18 -0.49 -9.87
N VAL A 146 22.80 -1.76 -9.71
CA VAL A 146 21.79 -2.43 -10.52
C VAL A 146 20.61 -2.78 -9.61
N THR A 147 19.47 -2.16 -9.86
CA THR A 147 18.22 -2.45 -9.14
C THR A 147 17.62 -3.73 -9.71
N LEU A 148 17.30 -4.67 -8.84
CA LEU A 148 16.65 -5.94 -9.15
C LEU A 148 15.29 -6.01 -8.49
N TRP A 149 14.23 -6.26 -9.25
CA TRP A 149 12.92 -6.55 -8.70
C TRP A 149 12.72 -8.06 -8.61
N VAL A 150 12.73 -8.56 -7.36
CA VAL A 150 12.54 -9.99 -7.06
C VAL A 150 11.08 -10.25 -6.79
N SER A 151 10.52 -11.26 -7.42
CA SER A 151 9.15 -11.67 -7.19
C SER A 151 8.99 -12.35 -5.83
N ARG A 152 8.00 -11.93 -5.06
CA ARG A 152 7.45 -12.68 -3.92
C ARG A 152 6.52 -13.82 -4.35
N GLY A 153 6.27 -13.95 -5.62
CA GLY A 153 5.21 -14.76 -6.21
C GLY A 153 3.90 -13.98 -6.30
N ALA A 154 2.87 -14.60 -6.82
CA ALA A 154 1.53 -14.06 -6.76
C ALA A 154 1.05 -14.06 -5.31
N ILE A 155 0.25 -13.07 -4.94
CA ILE A 155 -0.53 -13.13 -3.70
C ILE A 155 -1.62 -14.16 -3.99
N ILE A 156 -1.36 -15.42 -3.68
CA ILE A 156 -2.37 -16.47 -3.75
C ILE A 156 -3.03 -16.51 -2.38
N ASP A 157 -3.95 -15.57 -2.15
CA ASP A 157 -5.00 -15.80 -1.16
C ASP A 157 -6.05 -16.69 -1.82
N ASN A 158 -6.42 -17.76 -1.16
CA ASN A 158 -7.53 -18.60 -1.60
C ASN A 158 -8.84 -17.97 -1.10
N VAL A 159 -9.89 -18.10 -1.90
CA VAL A 159 -11.24 -17.69 -1.47
C VAL A 159 -11.63 -18.46 -0.22
N GLU A 160 -11.94 -17.75 0.86
CA GLU A 160 -12.45 -18.36 2.10
C GLU A 160 -13.85 -18.96 1.89
N ASN A 161 -14.26 -19.89 2.76
CA ASN A 161 -15.63 -20.38 2.76
C ASN A 161 -16.55 -19.45 3.54
N PHE A 162 -17.44 -18.78 2.82
CA PHE A 162 -18.44 -17.86 3.37
C PHE A 162 -19.83 -18.48 3.44
N VAL A 163 -20.04 -19.66 2.85
CA VAL A 163 -21.33 -20.36 2.92
C VAL A 163 -21.68 -20.70 4.36
N GLY A 164 -22.90 -20.38 4.77
CA GLY A 164 -23.39 -20.54 6.14
C GLY A 164 -23.11 -19.35 7.06
N GLN A 165 -22.28 -18.38 6.65
CA GLN A 165 -21.98 -17.16 7.42
C GLN A 165 -23.04 -16.08 7.17
N ASN A 166 -23.14 -15.12 8.10
CA ASN A 166 -23.96 -13.92 7.88
C ASN A 166 -23.25 -12.95 6.94
N ILE A 167 -23.99 -12.34 6.02
CA ILE A 167 -23.44 -11.42 5.02
C ILE A 167 -22.73 -10.21 5.65
N ASN A 168 -23.19 -9.73 6.81
CA ASN A 168 -22.53 -8.63 7.52
C ASN A 168 -21.14 -9.04 8.03
N ASP A 169 -21.02 -10.28 8.52
CA ASP A 169 -19.74 -10.83 8.98
C ASP A 169 -18.77 -11.02 7.80
N VAL A 170 -19.30 -11.48 6.66
CA VAL A 170 -18.53 -11.59 5.41
C VAL A 170 -18.02 -10.24 4.95
N GLN A 171 -18.85 -9.20 4.96
CA GLN A 171 -18.45 -7.83 4.60
C GLN A 171 -17.36 -7.30 5.53
N LEU A 172 -17.51 -7.50 6.84
CA LEU A 172 -16.51 -7.10 7.84
C LEU A 172 -15.20 -7.86 7.61
N ARG A 173 -15.29 -9.17 7.37
CA ARG A 173 -14.12 -10.03 7.10
C ARG A 173 -13.36 -9.55 5.86
N LEU A 174 -14.04 -9.29 4.76
CA LEU A 174 -13.43 -8.79 3.52
C LEU A 174 -12.76 -7.42 3.73
N LYS A 175 -13.40 -6.49 4.46
CA LYS A 175 -12.78 -5.21 4.82
C LYS A 175 -11.51 -5.39 5.62
N THR A 176 -11.49 -6.32 6.59
CA THR A 176 -10.33 -6.57 7.45
C THR A 176 -9.19 -7.24 6.69
N LEU A 177 -9.47 -8.24 5.86
CA LEU A 177 -8.46 -8.97 5.09
C LEU A 177 -7.66 -8.05 4.14
N PHE A 178 -8.30 -7.06 3.55
CA PHE A 178 -7.71 -6.21 2.52
C PHE A 178 -7.48 -4.76 2.97
N SER A 179 -7.59 -4.47 4.27
CA SER A 179 -7.42 -3.12 4.84
C SER A 179 -6.05 -2.48 4.57
N SER A 180 -5.02 -3.29 4.37
CA SER A 180 -3.63 -2.86 4.11
C SER A 180 -3.28 -2.77 2.62
N GLN A 181 -4.19 -3.09 1.73
CA GLN A 181 -3.96 -3.13 0.28
C GLN A 181 -4.63 -1.94 -0.42
N SER A 182 -3.97 -1.38 -1.44
CA SER A 182 -4.53 -0.28 -2.25
C SER A 182 -5.77 -0.69 -3.06
N ALA A 183 -5.92 -1.99 -3.35
CA ALA A 183 -7.09 -2.58 -3.97
C ALA A 183 -7.36 -3.97 -3.36
N PRO A 184 -8.61 -4.29 -2.96
CA PRO A 184 -8.95 -5.60 -2.45
C PRO A 184 -8.83 -6.66 -3.54
N LEU A 185 -8.24 -7.82 -3.22
CA LEU A 185 -8.19 -8.97 -4.13
C LEU A 185 -9.54 -9.67 -4.26
N LEU A 186 -10.39 -9.56 -3.26
CA LEU A 186 -11.74 -10.10 -3.28
C LEU A 186 -12.72 -9.02 -2.81
N SER A 187 -13.70 -8.68 -3.62
CA SER A 187 -14.74 -7.71 -3.32
C SER A 187 -16.12 -8.31 -3.53
N LEU A 188 -17.06 -8.00 -2.64
CA LEU A 188 -18.43 -8.43 -2.82
C LEU A 188 -19.08 -7.72 -4.02
N THR A 189 -19.81 -8.48 -4.85
CA THR A 189 -20.59 -7.88 -5.95
C THR A 189 -21.60 -6.84 -5.41
N PRO A 190 -21.78 -5.69 -6.08
CA PRO A 190 -22.75 -4.67 -5.63
C PRO A 190 -24.20 -5.16 -5.56
N ASN A 191 -24.56 -6.15 -6.37
CA ASN A 191 -25.92 -6.68 -6.49
C ASN A 191 -25.95 -8.18 -6.19
N PRO A 192 -25.90 -8.62 -4.91
CA PRO A 192 -26.03 -10.01 -4.56
C PRO A 192 -27.44 -10.54 -4.87
N VAL A 193 -27.54 -11.84 -5.08
CA VAL A 193 -28.84 -12.50 -5.33
C VAL A 193 -29.48 -12.87 -4.01
N TYR A 194 -30.78 -12.58 -3.87
CA TYR A 194 -31.54 -12.91 -2.65
C TYR A 194 -32.64 -13.92 -2.97
N THR A 195 -32.77 -14.96 -2.15
CA THR A 195 -33.78 -16.00 -2.30
C THR A 195 -34.38 -16.43 -0.94
N PHE A 196 -35.59 -16.92 -0.93
CA PHE A 196 -36.15 -17.52 0.28
C PHE A 196 -35.51 -18.88 0.55
N SER A 197 -35.20 -19.15 1.80
CA SER A 197 -34.58 -20.41 2.26
C SER A 197 -35.00 -20.70 3.69
N SER A 198 -34.85 -21.95 4.12
CA SER A 198 -35.02 -22.34 5.53
C SER A 198 -33.92 -21.80 6.44
N SER A 199 -32.78 -21.38 5.86
CA SER A 199 -31.69 -20.75 6.60
C SER A 199 -32.11 -19.37 7.13
N PRO A 200 -31.53 -18.92 8.25
CA PRO A 200 -31.77 -17.59 8.77
C PRO A 200 -31.53 -16.48 7.71
N GLU A 201 -32.27 -15.39 7.85
CA GLU A 201 -32.09 -14.21 7.00
C GLU A 201 -30.66 -13.67 7.07
N GLY A 202 -30.10 -13.28 5.91
CA GLY A 202 -28.73 -12.81 5.80
C GLY A 202 -27.67 -13.89 5.67
N THR A 203 -28.06 -15.19 5.73
CA THR A 203 -27.11 -16.31 5.56
C THR A 203 -26.70 -16.44 4.10
N VAL A 204 -25.42 -16.55 3.84
CA VAL A 204 -24.89 -16.89 2.51
C VAL A 204 -25.19 -18.36 2.21
N LEU A 205 -25.94 -18.60 1.14
CA LEU A 205 -26.34 -19.94 0.70
C LEU A 205 -25.36 -20.53 -0.31
N GLU A 206 -24.89 -19.70 -1.20
CA GLU A 206 -23.94 -20.06 -2.27
C GLU A 206 -22.95 -18.94 -2.48
N GLN A 207 -21.76 -19.30 -2.96
CA GLN A 207 -20.72 -18.34 -3.33
C GLN A 207 -20.04 -18.72 -4.65
N LYS A 208 -19.59 -17.70 -5.39
CA LYS A 208 -18.70 -17.83 -6.54
C LYS A 208 -17.67 -16.69 -6.48
N PRO A 209 -16.34 -16.99 -6.55
CA PRO A 209 -15.73 -18.32 -6.71
C PRO A 209 -15.97 -19.24 -5.51
N VAL A 210 -15.87 -20.55 -5.71
CA VAL A 210 -15.96 -21.53 -4.63
C VAL A 210 -14.78 -21.40 -3.67
N ALA A 211 -14.98 -21.83 -2.41
CA ALA A 211 -13.92 -21.85 -1.41
C ALA A 211 -12.69 -22.63 -1.91
N GLY A 212 -11.49 -22.14 -1.60
CA GLY A 212 -10.23 -22.71 -2.05
C GLY A 212 -9.79 -22.30 -3.46
N THR A 213 -10.59 -21.53 -4.19
CA THR A 213 -10.17 -20.99 -5.51
C THR A 213 -9.02 -19.98 -5.32
N PRO A 214 -7.86 -20.16 -6.01
CA PRO A 214 -6.76 -19.21 -5.95
C PRO A 214 -7.14 -17.84 -6.53
N LEU A 215 -6.83 -16.76 -5.81
CA LEU A 215 -7.01 -15.39 -6.25
C LEU A 215 -5.72 -14.91 -6.96
N ALA A 216 -5.74 -14.85 -8.27
CA ALA A 216 -4.61 -14.35 -9.07
C ALA A 216 -4.65 -12.82 -9.29
N GLY A 217 -5.73 -12.16 -8.90
CA GLY A 217 -5.96 -10.72 -9.05
C GLY A 217 -7.32 -10.29 -8.51
N PRO A 218 -7.71 -9.00 -8.65
CA PRO A 218 -9.00 -8.51 -8.21
C PRO A 218 -10.16 -9.35 -8.78
N THR A 219 -10.95 -9.92 -7.87
CA THR A 219 -12.03 -10.86 -8.21
C THR A 219 -13.31 -10.45 -7.49
N GLU A 220 -14.45 -10.57 -8.16
CA GLU A 220 -15.75 -10.34 -7.52
C GLU A 220 -16.28 -11.61 -6.87
N LEU A 221 -16.68 -11.49 -5.61
CA LEU A 221 -17.40 -12.52 -4.86
C LEU A 221 -18.90 -12.34 -5.09
N VAL A 222 -19.49 -13.22 -5.88
CA VAL A 222 -20.93 -13.31 -6.07
C VAL A 222 -21.50 -14.25 -5.02
N VAL A 223 -22.52 -13.82 -4.29
CA VAL A 223 -23.19 -14.61 -3.26
C VAL A 223 -24.70 -14.67 -3.46
N VAL A 224 -25.28 -15.80 -3.06
CA VAL A 224 -26.72 -15.98 -2.91
C VAL A 224 -27.05 -15.90 -1.42
N ILE A 225 -27.95 -15.00 -1.05
CA ILE A 225 -28.27 -14.67 0.34
C ILE A 225 -29.69 -15.10 0.67
N SER A 226 -29.88 -15.71 1.83
CA SER A 226 -31.20 -16.08 2.36
C SER A 226 -32.01 -14.85 2.76
N LYS A 227 -33.26 -14.78 2.33
CA LYS A 227 -34.30 -13.91 2.87
C LYS A 227 -35.03 -14.48 4.10
N GLY A 228 -34.54 -15.63 4.60
CA GLY A 228 -35.26 -16.41 5.60
C GLY A 228 -36.42 -17.23 5.01
N PRO A 229 -37.15 -17.98 5.84
CA PRO A 229 -38.32 -18.74 5.43
C PRO A 229 -39.46 -17.84 4.90
N LYS A 230 -40.07 -18.27 3.81
CA LYS A 230 -41.21 -17.56 3.22
C LYS A 230 -42.42 -17.55 4.16
N GLY A 231 -43.06 -16.38 4.30
CA GLY A 231 -44.31 -16.25 5.05
C GLY A 231 -44.15 -16.20 6.57
N GLN A 232 -42.96 -15.92 7.09
CA GLN A 232 -42.77 -15.67 8.52
C GLN A 232 -43.62 -14.51 9.01
N THR A 233 -44.45 -14.75 10.05
CA THR A 233 -45.18 -13.73 10.77
C THR A 233 -44.68 -13.59 12.20
N VAL A 234 -44.91 -12.42 12.77
CA VAL A 234 -44.58 -12.08 14.19
C VAL A 234 -45.82 -11.45 14.84
N LYS A 235 -46.01 -11.68 16.12
CA LYS A 235 -47.07 -11.06 16.88
C LYS A 235 -46.78 -9.58 17.12
N VAL A 236 -47.81 -8.75 16.97
CA VAL A 236 -47.76 -7.32 17.25
C VAL A 236 -47.89 -7.10 18.74
N GLY A 237 -46.90 -6.39 19.35
CA GLY A 237 -46.95 -6.00 20.74
C GLY A 237 -48.07 -4.97 21.00
N LYS A 238 -48.37 -4.71 22.29
CA LYS A 238 -49.25 -3.61 22.71
C LYS A 238 -48.41 -2.40 23.04
N TYR A 239 -48.55 -1.33 22.26
CA TYR A 239 -47.78 -0.07 22.44
C TYR A 239 -48.69 1.11 22.76
N ASP A 240 -49.96 1.05 22.38
CA ASP A 240 -50.96 2.03 22.68
C ASP A 240 -51.24 2.15 24.19
N GLY A 241 -51.50 3.36 24.68
CA GLY A 241 -51.66 3.68 26.09
C GLY A 241 -50.34 3.85 26.87
N ARG A 242 -49.19 3.67 26.24
CA ARG A 242 -47.87 3.89 26.87
C ARG A 242 -47.26 5.24 26.46
N SER A 243 -46.31 5.72 27.24
CA SER A 243 -45.51 6.87 26.83
C SER A 243 -44.66 6.53 25.61
N TRP A 244 -44.23 7.54 24.85
CA TRP A 244 -43.39 7.31 23.66
C TRP A 244 -42.01 6.68 24.00
N PRO A 245 -41.33 7.03 25.13
CA PRO A 245 -40.08 6.35 25.44
C PRO A 245 -40.25 4.87 25.81
N GLU A 246 -41.31 4.50 26.52
CA GLU A 246 -41.61 3.11 26.86
C GLU A 246 -41.97 2.27 25.63
N SER A 247 -42.77 2.85 24.68
CA SER A 247 -43.13 2.19 23.46
C SER A 247 -41.92 1.99 22.54
N LEU A 248 -41.05 3.01 22.46
CA LEU A 248 -39.80 2.94 21.71
C LEU A 248 -38.88 1.87 22.27
N ALA A 249 -38.65 1.84 23.60
CA ALA A 249 -37.82 0.82 24.24
C ALA A 249 -38.36 -0.61 23.99
N ALA A 250 -39.70 -0.80 24.01
CA ALA A 250 -40.30 -2.10 23.71
C ALA A 250 -40.08 -2.51 22.25
N LEU A 251 -40.27 -1.60 21.28
CA LEU A 251 -40.07 -1.86 19.85
C LEU A 251 -38.59 -2.20 19.55
N ILE A 252 -37.66 -1.46 20.15
CA ILE A 252 -36.22 -1.70 20.03
C ILE A 252 -35.87 -3.08 20.64
N GLY A 253 -36.35 -3.37 21.85
CA GLY A 253 -36.12 -4.67 22.52
C GLY A 253 -36.66 -5.85 21.74
N GLU A 254 -37.82 -5.66 21.03
CA GLU A 254 -38.40 -6.66 20.15
C GLU A 254 -37.80 -6.68 18.73
N ASN A 255 -36.87 -5.77 18.43
CA ASN A 255 -36.24 -5.58 17.14
C ASN A 255 -37.26 -5.41 16.02
N LYS A 256 -38.31 -4.60 16.25
CA LYS A 256 -39.38 -4.32 15.33
C LYS A 256 -39.25 -2.94 14.71
N PRO A 257 -39.19 -2.80 13.38
CA PRO A 257 -39.23 -1.52 12.71
C PRO A 257 -40.56 -0.80 13.00
N PHE A 258 -40.48 0.53 13.04
CA PHE A 258 -41.64 1.34 13.37
C PHE A 258 -41.64 2.66 12.58
N VAL A 259 -42.85 3.24 12.47
CA VAL A 259 -43.09 4.59 11.92
C VAL A 259 -43.98 5.34 12.90
N ILE A 260 -43.56 6.54 13.33
CA ILE A 260 -44.32 7.39 14.22
C ILE A 260 -45.00 8.52 13.42
N LYS A 261 -46.30 8.63 13.54
CA LYS A 261 -47.11 9.78 13.09
C LYS A 261 -47.47 10.62 14.31
N MET A 262 -47.21 11.91 14.25
CA MET A 262 -47.47 12.82 15.37
C MET A 262 -48.68 13.67 15.08
N ARG A 263 -49.56 13.86 16.09
CA ARG A 263 -50.69 14.78 16.05
C ARG A 263 -50.89 15.53 17.37
N LYS A 264 -51.65 16.58 17.39
CA LYS A 264 -52.04 17.23 18.61
C LYS A 264 -52.93 16.30 19.46
N ALA A 265 -52.82 16.42 20.78
CA ALA A 265 -53.69 15.69 21.70
C ALA A 265 -55.14 16.19 21.59
N GLU A 266 -56.10 15.26 21.59
CA GLU A 266 -57.53 15.53 21.63
C GLU A 266 -57.98 15.63 23.08
N ALA A 267 -59.25 16.05 23.29
CA ALA A 267 -59.85 16.18 24.60
C ALA A 267 -59.79 14.85 25.38
N GLY A 268 -59.16 14.85 26.52
CA GLY A 268 -58.96 13.65 27.37
C GLY A 268 -57.68 12.86 27.13
N GLU A 269 -56.93 13.18 26.05
CA GLU A 269 -55.62 12.54 25.78
C GLU A 269 -54.49 13.29 26.49
N ARG A 270 -53.48 12.53 26.93
CA ARG A 270 -52.25 13.09 27.52
C ARG A 270 -51.20 13.33 26.45
N PRO A 271 -50.50 14.46 26.47
CA PRO A 271 -49.33 14.69 25.63
C PRO A 271 -48.21 13.63 25.79
N GLY A 272 -47.55 13.28 24.72
CA GLY A 272 -46.42 12.33 24.74
C GLY A 272 -46.80 10.85 24.86
N MET A 273 -48.10 10.54 24.65
CA MET A 273 -48.60 9.16 24.71
C MET A 273 -48.83 8.59 23.30
N ILE A 274 -48.67 7.30 23.17
CA ILE A 274 -49.11 6.55 21.98
C ILE A 274 -50.61 6.32 22.12
N VAL A 275 -51.39 6.87 21.23
CA VAL A 275 -52.87 6.81 21.25
C VAL A 275 -53.45 5.93 20.15
N GLY A 276 -52.59 5.35 19.35
CA GLY A 276 -53.01 4.41 18.32
C GLY A 276 -51.84 3.62 17.73
N GLN A 277 -52.12 2.41 17.32
CA GLN A 277 -51.17 1.55 16.60
C GLN A 277 -51.81 0.80 15.46
N ALA A 278 -51.05 0.52 14.43
CA ALA A 278 -51.41 -0.36 13.32
C ALA A 278 -50.21 -1.22 12.92
N PRO A 279 -50.34 -2.55 12.83
CA PRO A 279 -51.54 -3.35 13.10
C PRO A 279 -51.93 -3.36 14.58
N ALA A 280 -53.17 -3.83 14.87
CA ALA A 280 -53.66 -3.96 16.24
C ALA A 280 -52.84 -4.96 17.07
N ALA A 281 -52.77 -4.73 18.40
CA ALA A 281 -52.05 -5.63 19.31
C ALA A 281 -52.59 -7.06 19.25
N GLY A 282 -51.67 -8.05 19.32
CA GLY A 282 -51.99 -9.48 19.22
C GLY A 282 -52.19 -10.03 17.81
N GLY A 283 -52.32 -9.15 16.81
CA GLY A 283 -52.43 -9.54 15.41
C GLY A 283 -51.11 -10.14 14.86
N ASP A 284 -51.20 -10.91 13.79
CA ASP A 284 -50.05 -11.40 13.03
C ASP A 284 -49.67 -10.39 11.94
N MET A 285 -48.40 -10.10 11.83
CA MET A 285 -47.89 -9.27 10.73
C MET A 285 -46.66 -9.93 10.09
N PRO A 286 -46.41 -9.74 8.80
CA PRO A 286 -45.16 -10.21 8.18
C PRO A 286 -43.95 -9.63 8.90
N ARG A 287 -42.94 -10.48 9.13
CA ARG A 287 -41.67 -10.05 9.72
C ARG A 287 -41.04 -8.89 8.90
N GLY A 288 -40.50 -7.89 9.58
CA GLY A 288 -39.94 -6.71 8.95
C GLY A 288 -40.94 -5.65 8.52
N THR A 289 -42.24 -5.87 8.66
CA THR A 289 -43.25 -4.81 8.43
C THR A 289 -43.16 -3.79 9.56
N PRO A 290 -43.07 -2.46 9.27
CA PRO A 290 -43.03 -1.45 10.30
C PRO A 290 -44.39 -1.32 11.02
N VAL A 291 -44.34 -1.21 12.35
CA VAL A 291 -45.53 -0.86 13.17
C VAL A 291 -45.75 0.65 13.08
N THR A 292 -46.91 1.09 12.67
CA THR A 292 -47.26 2.50 12.68
C THR A 292 -47.86 2.87 14.04
N LEU A 293 -47.28 3.88 14.69
CA LEU A 293 -47.76 4.43 15.96
C LEU A 293 -48.26 5.87 15.79
N THR A 294 -49.33 6.23 16.50
CA THR A 294 -49.83 7.60 16.58
C THR A 294 -49.41 8.18 17.93
N LEU A 295 -48.52 9.18 17.90
CA LEU A 295 -47.98 9.89 19.07
C LEU A 295 -48.70 11.22 19.23
N THR A 296 -49.24 11.52 20.42
CA THR A 296 -49.68 12.87 20.79
C THR A 296 -48.44 13.77 21.02
N GLN A 297 -48.48 14.99 20.49
CA GLN A 297 -47.35 15.93 20.61
C GLN A 297 -46.93 16.10 22.09
N PRO A 298 -45.66 15.79 22.45
CA PRO A 298 -45.20 15.98 23.83
C PRO A 298 -45.16 17.46 24.22
N VAL A 299 -45.27 17.73 25.52
CA VAL A 299 -45.01 19.06 26.08
C VAL A 299 -43.53 19.36 25.92
N PRO A 300 -43.14 20.57 25.50
CA PRO A 300 -41.73 20.98 25.47
C PRO A 300 -41.08 20.83 26.84
N PRO A 301 -39.87 20.23 26.92
CA PRO A 301 -39.17 20.10 28.19
C PRO A 301 -38.77 21.48 28.75
N THR A 302 -38.69 21.59 30.10
CA THR A 302 -38.32 22.84 30.80
C THR A 302 -36.81 22.96 30.99
N ASP A 303 -36.02 21.95 30.62
CA ASP A 303 -34.59 21.87 30.80
C ASP A 303 -33.76 22.41 29.64
N GLY A 304 -34.38 23.07 28.70
CA GLY A 304 -33.73 23.64 27.50
C GLY A 304 -33.51 22.69 26.34
N ARG A 305 -33.79 21.40 26.52
CA ARG A 305 -33.75 20.42 25.41
C ARG A 305 -34.93 20.62 24.48
N ILE A 306 -34.77 20.21 23.23
CA ILE A 306 -35.79 20.28 22.20
C ILE A 306 -36.25 18.86 21.89
N PHE A 307 -37.61 18.67 21.88
CA PHE A 307 -38.20 17.48 21.32
C PHE A 307 -38.33 17.65 19.79
N GLN A 308 -37.77 16.72 19.05
CA GLN A 308 -37.91 16.66 17.60
C GLN A 308 -38.33 15.26 17.13
N LEU A 309 -38.94 15.20 15.96
CA LEU A 309 -39.20 13.96 15.23
C LEU A 309 -38.40 14.00 13.95
N LEU A 310 -37.26 13.28 13.96
CA LEU A 310 -36.51 13.05 12.72
C LEU A 310 -37.37 12.25 11.77
N GLN A 311 -37.45 12.68 10.51
CA GLN A 311 -38.17 11.99 9.44
C GLN A 311 -37.25 11.87 8.23
N THR A 312 -36.97 10.63 7.83
CA THR A 312 -36.17 10.36 6.62
C THR A 312 -36.68 9.12 5.91
N THR A 313 -36.23 8.88 4.69
CA THR A 313 -36.52 7.67 3.95
C THR A 313 -35.23 6.95 3.62
N LEU A 314 -35.07 5.75 4.13
CA LEU A 314 -33.94 4.87 3.81
C LEU A 314 -34.18 4.19 2.46
N PRO A 315 -33.11 3.82 1.74
CA PRO A 315 -33.22 2.88 0.62
C PRO A 315 -33.94 1.60 1.03
N GLU A 316 -34.70 1.00 0.14
CA GLU A 316 -35.26 -0.33 0.40
C GLU A 316 -34.19 -1.41 0.33
N TYR A 317 -34.24 -2.31 1.30
CA TYR A 317 -33.30 -3.42 1.40
C TYR A 317 -34.00 -4.76 1.20
N PRO A 318 -33.38 -5.70 0.46
CA PRO A 318 -34.01 -7.02 0.22
C PRO A 318 -34.03 -7.91 1.47
N ILE A 319 -33.26 -7.58 2.50
CA ILE A 319 -33.24 -8.18 3.85
C ILE A 319 -33.26 -7.07 4.90
N LEU A 320 -33.52 -7.43 6.15
CA LEU A 320 -33.42 -6.49 7.27
C LEU A 320 -31.95 -6.14 7.53
N VAL A 321 -31.63 -4.84 7.47
CA VAL A 321 -30.28 -4.31 7.73
C VAL A 321 -30.21 -3.63 9.10
N ASP A 322 -29.03 -3.60 9.71
CA ASP A 322 -28.81 -2.88 10.96
C ASP A 322 -28.80 -1.38 10.71
N VAL A 323 -29.75 -0.68 11.33
CA VAL A 323 -29.87 0.78 11.35
C VAL A 323 -29.53 1.25 12.75
N LYS A 324 -28.57 2.14 12.86
CA LYS A 324 -28.13 2.77 14.10
C LYS A 324 -28.44 4.26 14.04
N VAL A 325 -29.01 4.79 15.13
CA VAL A 325 -29.28 6.21 15.28
C VAL A 325 -28.48 6.73 16.47
N GLU A 326 -27.68 7.74 16.22
CA GLU A 326 -26.75 8.34 17.18
C GLU A 326 -27.03 9.82 17.38
N LEU A 327 -26.89 10.28 18.61
CA LEU A 327 -26.83 11.70 18.94
C LEU A 327 -25.35 12.07 19.14
N ARG A 328 -24.85 12.94 18.29
CA ARG A 328 -23.50 13.51 18.36
C ARG A 328 -23.61 14.89 18.98
N LYS A 329 -23.16 15.03 20.21
CA LYS A 329 -23.23 16.28 20.96
C LYS A 329 -22.25 17.31 20.41
N ALA A 330 -22.57 18.56 20.54
CA ALA A 330 -21.67 19.67 20.22
C ALA A 330 -20.36 19.63 21.05
N SER A 331 -20.35 18.96 22.21
CA SER A 331 -19.16 18.69 23.04
C SER A 331 -18.19 17.65 22.42
N GLY A 332 -18.61 16.91 21.38
CA GLY A 332 -17.85 15.83 20.76
C GLY A 332 -18.25 14.41 21.23
N ASP A 333 -19.07 14.29 22.27
CA ASP A 333 -19.56 13.00 22.75
C ASP A 333 -20.60 12.42 21.80
N THR A 334 -20.62 11.10 21.65
CA THR A 334 -21.62 10.39 20.85
C THR A 334 -22.39 9.41 21.72
N THR A 335 -23.71 9.45 21.62
CA THR A 335 -24.61 8.55 22.33
C THR A 335 -25.49 7.80 21.33
N VAL A 336 -25.48 6.47 21.38
CA VAL A 336 -26.41 5.66 20.58
C VAL A 336 -27.79 5.79 21.15
N LEU A 337 -28.73 6.35 20.37
CA LEU A 337 -30.13 6.45 20.76
C LEU A 337 -30.79 5.08 20.66
N PHE A 338 -30.56 4.38 19.56
CA PHE A 338 -30.97 2.99 19.37
C PHE A 338 -30.30 2.35 18.15
N GLN A 339 -30.42 1.02 18.12
CA GLN A 339 -30.06 0.19 16.96
C GLN A 339 -31.14 -0.87 16.78
N LEU A 340 -31.59 -1.06 15.54
CA LEU A 340 -32.58 -2.08 15.20
C LEU A 340 -32.45 -2.53 13.74
N LYS A 341 -33.06 -3.66 13.41
CA LYS A 341 -33.13 -4.17 12.04
C LYS A 341 -34.29 -3.53 11.30
N HIS A 342 -34.03 -2.95 10.10
CA HIS A 342 -35.00 -2.21 9.32
C HIS A 342 -35.01 -2.64 7.84
N PRO A 343 -36.15 -2.76 7.18
CA PRO A 343 -36.26 -3.16 5.77
C PRO A 343 -35.95 -2.03 4.78
N GLY A 344 -35.69 -0.81 5.27
CA GLY A 344 -35.74 0.41 4.46
C GLY A 344 -37.08 1.11 4.48
N GLY A 345 -37.24 2.12 3.60
CA GLY A 345 -38.45 2.97 3.56
C GLY A 345 -38.48 4.02 4.66
N PRO A 346 -39.69 4.48 5.06
CA PRO A 346 -39.81 5.59 6.02
C PRO A 346 -39.27 5.25 7.38
N LEU A 347 -38.39 6.09 7.91
CA LEU A 347 -37.86 6.03 9.27
C LEU A 347 -38.26 7.31 10.02
N THR A 348 -38.84 7.16 11.20
CA THR A 348 -39.17 8.25 12.07
C THR A 348 -38.64 8.02 13.46
N VAL A 349 -37.96 9.02 14.03
CA VAL A 349 -37.29 8.87 15.33
C VAL A 349 -37.64 10.04 16.22
N PRO A 350 -38.41 9.81 17.30
CA PRO A 350 -38.63 10.81 18.33
C PRO A 350 -37.42 10.89 19.25
N PHE A 351 -36.93 12.06 19.53
CA PHE A 351 -35.76 12.25 20.40
C PHE A 351 -35.80 13.58 21.15
N LEU A 352 -35.01 13.67 22.22
CA LEU A 352 -34.75 14.86 22.98
C LEU A 352 -33.27 15.17 22.93
N ALA A 353 -32.88 16.39 22.53
CA ALA A 353 -31.49 16.79 22.44
C ALA A 353 -31.30 18.29 22.71
N ASP A 354 -30.07 18.69 22.95
CA ASP A 354 -29.72 20.10 23.12
C ASP A 354 -29.63 20.80 21.76
N PRO A 355 -29.91 22.11 21.69
CA PRO A 355 -29.73 22.88 20.49
C PRO A 355 -28.26 22.79 20.01
N GLY A 356 -28.07 22.53 18.70
CA GLY A 356 -26.74 22.40 18.10
C GLY A 356 -26.16 21.00 18.06
N ASP A 357 -26.76 20.02 18.76
CA ASP A 357 -26.43 18.59 18.58
C ASP A 357 -26.79 18.11 17.19
N VAL A 358 -26.23 16.97 16.78
CA VAL A 358 -26.49 16.36 15.47
C VAL A 358 -27.00 14.94 15.66
N VAL A 359 -28.17 14.63 15.09
CA VAL A 359 -28.64 13.26 14.99
C VAL A 359 -28.15 12.65 13.67
N ALA A 360 -27.48 11.51 13.78
CA ALA A 360 -26.97 10.76 12.64
C ALA A 360 -27.66 9.40 12.51
N VAL A 361 -28.06 9.05 11.30
CA VAL A 361 -28.60 7.74 10.95
C VAL A 361 -27.57 7.03 10.10
N SER A 362 -27.10 5.87 10.55
CA SER A 362 -26.14 5.03 9.83
C SER A 362 -26.71 3.65 9.54
N VAL A 363 -26.35 3.14 8.38
CA VAL A 363 -26.66 1.77 7.93
C VAL A 363 -25.35 1.08 7.61
N LEU A 364 -25.10 -0.08 8.21
CA LEU A 364 -23.83 -0.83 8.05
C LEU A 364 -22.61 0.07 8.29
N ASP A 365 -22.65 0.86 9.36
CA ASP A 365 -21.63 1.83 9.79
C ASP A 365 -21.33 2.98 8.81
N LYS A 366 -22.20 3.19 7.84
CA LYS A 366 -22.14 4.32 6.91
C LYS A 366 -23.23 5.32 7.21
N ASP A 367 -22.88 6.58 7.44
CA ASP A 367 -23.87 7.65 7.59
C ASP A 367 -24.69 7.82 6.31
N ILE A 368 -26.01 7.71 6.46
CA ILE A 368 -26.99 7.88 5.37
C ILE A 368 -27.68 9.24 5.48
N TYR A 369 -27.90 9.70 6.72
CA TYR A 369 -28.60 10.94 6.98
C TYR A 369 -28.09 11.59 8.26
N THR A 370 -28.00 12.91 8.26
CA THR A 370 -27.68 13.71 9.44
C THR A 370 -28.57 14.92 9.52
N GLN A 371 -29.02 15.29 10.73
CA GLN A 371 -29.86 16.46 10.98
C GLN A 371 -29.34 17.19 12.22
N LYS A 372 -29.16 18.50 12.12
CA LYS A 372 -28.81 19.34 13.26
C LYS A 372 -30.06 19.68 14.06
N VAL A 373 -29.92 19.68 15.39
CA VAL A 373 -31.02 19.96 16.32
C VAL A 373 -31.24 21.47 16.40
N GLY A 374 -32.48 21.89 16.17
CA GLY A 374 -32.86 23.30 16.16
C GLY A 374 -32.90 23.96 14.79
N ASP A 375 -32.56 23.23 13.72
CA ASP A 375 -32.70 23.69 12.34
C ASP A 375 -34.08 23.26 11.76
#